data_c7dad3302b68c5ff65b8fdca59e39823
#
_entry.id   c7dad3302b68c5ff65b8fdca59e39823
#
_cell.length_a   1.000
_cell.length_b   1.000
_cell.length_c   1.000
_cell.angle_alpha   90.00
_cell.angle_beta   90.00
_cell.angle_gamma   90.00
#
_symmetry.space_group_name_H-M   'P 1'
#
loop_
_entity.id
_entity.type
_entity.pdbx_description
1 polymer ?
#
loop_
_entity_poly.entity_id
_entity_poly.type
_entity_poly.pdbx_seq_one_letter_code
_entity_poly.pdbx_strand_id
1 'polypeptide(L)' 'MENVKIDRKADILTITIDLSKPGTPSATGKTMVIASTKGNQKIDPEKNIFVGVNVYKTR' A
#
# COMPACT_ATOMS: atom_id res chain seq x y z
N MET A 1 -1.99 1.05 -7.80
CA MET A 1 -1.40 1.25 -6.47
C MET A 1 -0.44 2.43 -6.52
N GLU A 2 -0.28 3.05 -5.39
CA GLU A 2 0.57 4.23 -5.27
C GLU A 2 1.74 3.92 -4.33
N ASN A 3 2.97 3.93 -4.87
CA ASN A 3 4.21 3.75 -4.11
C ASN A 3 4.23 2.46 -3.28
N VAL A 4 3.63 1.40 -3.80
CA VAL A 4 3.63 0.10 -3.15
C VAL A 4 4.17 -0.92 -4.13
N LYS A 5 5.24 -1.59 -3.72
CA LYS A 5 5.80 -2.69 -4.50
C LYS A 5 5.58 -3.97 -3.73
N ILE A 6 4.86 -4.89 -4.33
CA ILE A 6 4.53 -6.16 -3.71
C ILE A 6 5.27 -7.25 -4.45
N ASP A 7 5.98 -8.07 -3.69
CA ASP A 7 6.72 -9.20 -4.23
C ASP A 7 6.38 -10.43 -3.41
N ARG A 8 6.00 -11.49 -4.09
CA ARG A 8 5.67 -12.75 -3.43
C ARG A 8 6.58 -13.85 -3.93
N LYS A 9 7.17 -14.58 -2.99
CA LYS A 9 8.02 -15.72 -3.30
C LYS A 9 7.62 -16.86 -2.39
N ALA A 10 7.01 -17.89 -2.98
CA ALA A 10 6.43 -19.01 -2.23
C ALA A 10 5.46 -18.47 -1.18
N ASP A 11 5.71 -18.71 0.09
CA ASP A 11 4.83 -18.27 1.17
C ASP A 11 5.27 -16.94 1.80
N ILE A 12 6.22 -16.25 1.18
CA ILE A 12 6.74 -14.99 1.72
C ILE A 12 6.25 -13.83 0.86
N LEU A 13 5.61 -12.87 1.51
CA LEU A 13 5.17 -11.64 0.89
C LEU A 13 6.06 -10.50 1.37
N THR A 14 6.66 -9.78 0.41
CA THR A 14 7.50 -8.63 0.73
C THR A 14 6.84 -7.38 0.16
N ILE A 15 6.68 -6.37 1.00
CA ILE A 15 6.09 -5.10 0.61
C ILE A 15 7.14 -4.02 0.80
N THR A 16 7.43 -3.28 -0.28
CA THR A 16 8.43 -2.21 -0.25
C THR A 16 7.76 -0.88 -0.48
N ILE A 17 8.03 0.07 0.39
CA ILE A 17 7.47 1.42 0.33
C ILE A 17 8.59 2.42 0.53
N ASP A 18 8.66 3.43 -0.33
CA ASP A 18 9.64 4.49 -0.23
C ASP A 18 9.06 5.63 0.62
N LEU A 19 9.57 5.76 1.83
CA LEU A 19 9.08 6.78 2.76
C LEU A 19 9.59 8.19 2.45
N SER A 20 10.49 8.34 1.49
CA SER A 20 10.98 9.65 1.10
C SER A 20 10.02 10.40 0.17
N LYS A 21 9.02 9.73 -0.35
CA LYS A 21 8.03 10.36 -1.21
C LYS A 21 7.21 11.40 -0.45
N PRO A 22 6.91 12.56 -1.06
CA PRO A 22 6.12 13.58 -0.37
C PRO A 22 4.67 13.18 -0.16
N GLY A 23 4.17 12.27 -0.97
CA GLY A 23 2.78 11.84 -0.85
C GLY A 23 1.82 12.74 -1.60
N THR A 24 0.55 12.41 -1.50
CA THR A 24 -0.54 13.19 -2.10
C THR A 24 -1.56 13.50 -1.02
N PRO A 25 -2.24 14.66 -1.11
CA PRO A 25 -3.27 14.97 -0.12
C PRO A 25 -4.38 13.94 -0.11
N SER A 26 -4.84 13.57 1.08
CA SER A 26 -6.01 12.71 1.21
C SER A 26 -7.27 13.48 0.82
N ALA A 27 -8.38 12.75 0.69
CA ALA A 27 -9.66 13.35 0.31
C ALA A 27 -10.08 14.48 1.26
N THR A 28 -9.77 14.34 2.56
CA THR A 28 -10.10 15.36 3.55
C THR A 28 -9.06 16.47 3.63
N GLY A 29 -7.90 16.29 3.03
CA GLY A 29 -6.81 17.24 3.09
C GLY A 29 -6.08 17.29 4.41
N LYS A 30 -6.43 16.44 5.37
CA LYS A 30 -5.82 16.46 6.70
C LYS A 30 -4.54 15.63 6.78
N THR A 31 -4.35 14.72 5.85
CA THR A 31 -3.19 13.84 5.81
C THR A 31 -2.59 13.80 4.43
N MET A 32 -1.35 13.35 4.35
CA MET A 32 -0.67 13.10 3.08
C MET A 32 -0.48 11.60 2.96
N VAL A 33 -1.04 11.02 1.90
CA VAL A 33 -0.90 9.58 1.64
C VAL A 33 0.43 9.33 0.96
N ILE A 34 1.28 8.54 1.60
CA ILE A 34 2.60 8.21 1.07
C ILE A 34 2.52 6.98 0.19
N ALA A 35 1.75 5.99 0.61
CA ALA A 35 1.60 4.75 -0.13
C ALA A 35 0.21 4.17 0.11
N SER A 36 -0.37 3.58 -0.92
CA SER A 36 -1.70 3.00 -0.78
C SER A 36 -1.92 1.95 -1.87
N THR A 37 -2.54 0.85 -1.50
CA THR A 37 -3.03 -0.12 -2.47
C THR A 37 -4.36 0.31 -3.07
N LYS A 38 -4.96 1.39 -2.54
CA LYS A 38 -6.26 1.91 -2.98
C LYS A 38 -7.32 0.82 -2.92
N GLY A 39 -7.43 0.23 -1.74
CA GLY A 39 -8.31 -0.89 -1.49
C GLY A 39 -7.53 -2.19 -1.37
N ASN A 40 -8.25 -3.27 -1.26
CA ASN A 40 -7.62 -4.58 -1.09
C ASN A 40 -7.18 -5.14 -2.44
N GLN A 41 -5.99 -5.73 -2.45
CA GLN A 41 -5.45 -6.41 -3.60
C GLN A 41 -5.40 -7.89 -3.31
N LYS A 42 -5.84 -8.71 -4.26
CA LYS A 42 -5.83 -10.17 -4.08
C LYS A 42 -4.41 -10.68 -4.35
N ILE A 43 -3.86 -11.36 -3.35
CA ILE A 43 -2.51 -11.92 -3.43
C ILE A 43 -2.56 -13.35 -3.94
N ASP A 44 -3.52 -14.14 -3.43
CA ASP A 44 -3.64 -15.54 -3.78
C ASP A 44 -5.11 -15.85 -4.05
N PRO A 45 -5.50 -16.00 -5.34
CA PRO A 45 -6.90 -16.25 -5.66
C PRO A 45 -7.40 -17.61 -5.18
N GLU A 46 -6.51 -18.59 -5.06
CA GLU A 46 -6.92 -19.92 -4.61
C GLU A 46 -7.22 -19.95 -3.11
N LYS A 47 -6.46 -19.19 -2.34
CA LYS A 47 -6.60 -19.15 -0.88
C LYS A 47 -7.37 -17.95 -0.38
N ASN A 48 -7.81 -17.08 -1.28
CA ASN A 48 -8.55 -15.86 -0.93
C ASN A 48 -7.77 -14.96 0.04
N ILE A 49 -6.48 -14.81 -0.23
CA ILE A 49 -5.63 -13.94 0.59
C ILE A 49 -5.55 -12.56 -0.06
N PHE A 50 -5.80 -11.53 0.74
CA PHE A 50 -5.79 -10.14 0.29
C PHE A 50 -4.77 -9.34 1.07
N VAL A 51 -4.30 -8.23 0.49
CA VAL A 51 -3.45 -7.27 1.17
C VAL A 51 -4.07 -5.88 1.02
N GLY A 52 -4.03 -5.11 2.09
CA GLY A 52 -4.40 -3.71 2.06
C GLY A 52 -3.34 -2.91 2.79
N VAL A 53 -2.78 -1.91 2.12
CA VAL A 53 -1.71 -1.08 2.67
C VAL A 53 -2.12 0.38 2.59
N ASN A 54 -1.89 1.09 3.67
CA ASN A 54 -2.14 2.52 3.72
C ASN A 54 -1.09 3.16 4.62
N VAL A 55 -0.18 3.92 4.01
CA VAL A 55 0.87 4.64 4.72
C VAL A 55 0.64 6.13 4.52
N TYR A 56 0.55 6.86 5.62
CA TYR A 56 0.24 8.28 5.56
C TYR A 56 0.94 9.03 6.68
N LYS A 57 1.04 10.34 6.51
CA LYS A 57 1.52 11.22 7.57
C LYS A 57 0.52 12.33 7.79
N THR A 58 0.49 12.85 9.01
CA THR A 58 -0.37 14.00 9.32
C THR A 58 0.28 15.29 8.82
N ARG A 59 -0.55 16.25 8.51
CA ARG A 59 -0.09 17.55 8.03
C ARG A 59 0.14 18.52 9.17
#